data_a81ec63b214a878e37b8504229e173cf
#
_entry.id   a81ec63b214a878e37b8504229e173cf
#
_cell.length_a   1.000
_cell.length_b   1.000
_cell.length_c   1.000
_cell.angle_alpha   90.00
_cell.angle_beta   90.00
_cell.angle_gamma   90.00
#
_symmetry.space_group_name_H-M   'P 1'
#
loop_
_entity.id
_entity.type
_entity.pdbx_description
1 polymer ?
#
loop_
_entity_poly.entity_id
_entity_poly.type
_entity_poly.pdbx_seq_one_letter_code
_entity_poly.pdbx_strand_id
1 'polypeptide(L)'
;MKENIIEVIDLEHVYKKEEGGSVAALKKVSLEVQKGEFLVIVGHNGSGKSTLAKHMNAILLPSGGKVYVNGLDTLQQEFLWDIRQIAGMVFQNPDNQIVATIVEEDVAFGPENLGIPPKEIRVRIEKALRAVGMWEYRKKAPHLLSGGQKQRI
;
A
#
# COMPACT_ATOMS: atom_id res chain seq x y z
N MET A 1 13.16 19.21 14.85
CA MET A 1 11.78 18.68 14.98
C MET A 1 11.74 17.38 14.21
N LYS A 2 11.09 16.33 14.72
CA LYS A 2 10.91 15.09 14.00
C LYS A 2 9.88 15.33 12.88
N GLU A 3 10.17 14.83 11.70
CA GLU A 3 9.34 15.00 10.49
C GLU A 3 8.24 13.92 10.49
N ASN A 4 6.96 14.33 10.48
CA ASN A 4 5.85 13.41 10.31
C ASN A 4 5.77 12.99 8.84
N ILE A 5 5.80 11.66 8.60
CA ILE A 5 5.63 11.09 7.24
C ILE A 5 4.16 10.81 6.94
N ILE A 6 3.36 10.50 7.96
CA ILE A 6 1.92 10.35 7.84
C ILE A 6 1.26 11.14 8.96
N GLU A 7 0.20 11.86 8.63
CA GLU A 7 -0.61 12.64 9.56
C GLU A 7 -2.08 12.39 9.28
N VAL A 8 -2.79 11.90 10.29
CA VAL A 8 -4.22 11.58 10.23
C VAL A 8 -4.94 12.47 11.23
N ILE A 9 -5.93 13.25 10.78
CA ILE A 9 -6.65 14.24 11.58
C ILE A 9 -8.14 13.97 11.50
N ASP A 10 -8.73 13.57 12.60
CA ASP A 10 -10.18 13.31 12.76
C ASP A 10 -10.77 12.48 11.62
N LEU A 11 -10.02 11.46 11.18
CA LEU A 11 -10.38 10.62 10.04
C LEU A 11 -11.68 9.87 10.31
N GLU A 12 -12.63 10.04 9.43
CA GLU A 12 -13.87 9.28 9.36
C GLU A 12 -13.96 8.50 8.06
N HIS A 13 -14.47 7.26 8.13
CA HIS A 13 -14.80 6.49 6.94
C HIS A 13 -16.09 5.72 7.11
N VAL A 14 -16.97 5.86 6.13
CA VAL A 14 -18.29 5.23 6.10
C VAL A 14 -18.42 4.40 4.82
N TYR A 15 -18.62 3.08 4.98
CA TYR A 15 -18.98 2.20 3.87
C TYR A 15 -20.48 2.27 3.61
N LYS A 16 -20.86 2.49 2.35
CA LYS A 16 -22.26 2.35 1.88
C LYS A 16 -22.52 0.89 1.57
N LYS A 17 -23.67 0.36 1.99
CA LYS A 17 -24.13 -1.00 1.66
C LYS A 17 -24.97 -0.96 0.39
N GLU A 18 -24.87 -2.00 -0.45
CA GLU A 18 -25.64 -2.12 -1.70
C GLU A 18 -27.16 -2.19 -1.45
N GLU A 19 -27.56 -2.83 -0.35
CA GLU A 19 -28.97 -2.97 0.07
C GLU A 19 -29.53 -1.75 0.82
N GLY A 20 -28.78 -0.65 0.83
CA GLY A 20 -29.10 0.56 1.60
C GLY A 20 -28.52 0.52 3.02
N GLY A 21 -28.32 1.72 3.59
CA GLY A 21 -27.67 1.91 4.87
C GLY A 21 -26.17 2.14 4.77
N SER A 22 -25.53 2.36 5.92
CA SER A 22 -24.11 2.67 6.00
C SER A 22 -23.48 2.11 7.27
N VAL A 23 -22.16 1.84 7.23
CA VAL A 23 -21.38 1.39 8.38
C VAL A 23 -20.18 2.30 8.56
N ALA A 24 -20.12 2.99 9.70
CA ALA A 24 -18.97 3.79 10.09
C ALA A 24 -17.83 2.86 10.53
N ALA A 25 -16.78 2.77 9.71
CA ALA A 25 -15.60 1.95 9.98
C ALA A 25 -14.53 2.71 10.79
N LEU A 26 -14.44 4.02 10.58
CA LEU A 26 -13.56 4.92 11.34
C LEU A 26 -14.38 6.11 11.85
N LYS A 27 -14.10 6.51 13.10
CA LYS A 27 -14.82 7.60 13.79
C LYS A 27 -13.81 8.51 14.45
N LYS A 28 -13.47 9.62 13.81
CA LYS A 28 -12.53 10.66 14.29
C LYS A 28 -11.20 10.09 14.82
N VAL A 29 -10.55 9.28 13.98
CA VAL A 29 -9.23 8.72 14.32
C VAL A 29 -8.16 9.76 13.99
N SER A 30 -7.31 10.07 14.96
CA SER A 30 -6.14 10.93 14.76
C SER A 30 -4.88 10.22 15.21
N LEU A 31 -3.82 10.27 14.40
CA LEU A 31 -2.50 9.73 14.71
C LEU A 31 -1.43 10.40 13.82
N GLU A 32 -0.20 10.34 14.26
CA GLU A 32 0.97 10.77 13.53
C GLU A 32 1.98 9.62 13.44
N VAL A 33 2.67 9.49 12.31
CA VAL A 33 3.77 8.54 12.13
C VAL A 33 5.00 9.33 11.70
N GLN A 34 6.07 9.19 12.49
CA GLN A 34 7.33 9.89 12.23
C GLN A 34 8.19 9.10 11.24
N LYS A 35 9.05 9.80 10.54
CA LYS A 35 10.01 9.17 9.63
C LYS A 35 10.92 8.20 10.39
N GLY A 36 10.99 6.95 9.92
CA GLY A 36 11.76 5.87 10.55
C GLY A 36 11.09 5.23 11.77
N GLU A 37 9.84 5.58 12.07
CA GLU A 37 9.08 4.97 13.15
C GLU A 37 8.54 3.58 12.75
N PHE A 38 8.49 2.67 13.71
CA PHE A 38 7.80 1.39 13.60
C PHE A 38 6.52 1.43 14.44
N LEU A 39 5.38 1.65 13.78
CA LEU A 39 4.06 1.73 14.40
C LEU A 39 3.31 0.41 14.28
N VAL A 40 2.76 -0.09 15.40
CA VAL A 40 1.90 -1.29 15.42
C VAL A 40 0.46 -0.92 15.77
N ILE A 41 -0.48 -1.31 14.90
CA ILE A 41 -1.91 -1.11 15.09
C ILE A 41 -2.55 -2.45 15.45
N VAL A 42 -3.05 -2.56 16.69
CA VAL A 42 -3.67 -3.77 17.23
C VAL A 42 -5.17 -3.60 17.46
N GLY A 43 -5.92 -4.68 17.37
CA GLY A 43 -7.38 -4.67 17.57
C GLY A 43 -8.04 -5.94 17.01
N HIS A 44 -9.29 -6.20 17.40
CA HIS A 44 -10.07 -7.35 16.89
C HIS A 44 -10.40 -7.22 15.38
N ASN A 45 -10.88 -8.30 14.78
CA ASN A 45 -11.33 -8.27 13.38
C ASN A 45 -12.54 -7.33 13.23
N GLY A 46 -12.53 -6.53 12.17
CA GLY A 46 -13.57 -5.51 11.94
C GLY A 46 -13.37 -4.18 12.69
N SER A 47 -12.29 -3.99 13.47
CA SER A 47 -12.03 -2.73 14.19
C SER A 47 -11.51 -1.57 13.34
N GLY A 48 -11.44 -1.72 12.01
CA GLY A 48 -11.05 -0.64 11.10
C GLY A 48 -9.56 -0.56 10.75
N LYS A 49 -8.69 -1.47 11.24
CA LYS A 49 -7.23 -1.45 10.98
C LYS A 49 -6.87 -1.39 9.49
N SER A 50 -7.45 -2.29 8.69
CA SER A 50 -7.19 -2.32 7.25
C SER A 50 -7.80 -1.12 6.53
N THR A 51 -8.91 -0.58 7.03
CA THR A 51 -9.52 0.66 6.54
C THR A 51 -8.57 1.84 6.78
N LEU A 52 -8.04 1.96 8.00
CA LEU A 52 -7.06 3.00 8.35
C LEU A 52 -5.81 2.90 7.47
N ALA A 53 -5.22 1.70 7.34
CA ALA A 53 -4.04 1.48 6.49
C ALA A 53 -4.28 1.89 5.02
N LYS A 54 -5.47 1.60 4.47
CA LYS A 54 -5.83 1.99 3.09
C LYS A 54 -5.98 3.50 2.89
N HIS A 55 -6.21 4.28 3.93
CA HIS A 55 -6.19 5.74 3.84
C HIS A 55 -4.77 6.29 3.82
N MET A 56 -3.81 5.61 4.48
CA MET A 56 -2.41 6.05 4.53
C MET A 56 -1.68 5.95 3.19
N ASN A 57 -2.24 5.26 2.19
CA ASN A 57 -1.70 5.23 0.83
C ASN A 57 -2.72 5.67 -0.24
N ALA A 58 -3.78 6.35 0.20
CA ALA A 58 -4.85 6.87 -0.67
C ALA A 58 -5.52 5.80 -1.57
N ILE A 59 -5.63 4.54 -1.11
CA ILE A 59 -6.54 3.53 -1.71
C ILE A 59 -7.98 3.85 -1.35
N LEU A 60 -8.21 4.28 -0.10
CA LEU A 60 -9.48 4.86 0.35
C LEU A 60 -9.28 6.34 0.63
N LEU A 61 -10.30 7.13 0.32
CA LEU A 61 -10.32 8.55 0.62
C LEU A 61 -11.21 8.82 1.85
N PRO A 62 -10.86 9.80 2.68
CA PRO A 62 -11.64 10.20 3.84
C PRO A 62 -13.09 10.53 3.49
N SER A 63 -14.06 10.05 4.29
CA SER A 63 -15.45 10.55 4.29
C SER A 63 -15.57 11.82 5.14
N GLY A 64 -14.64 12.01 6.07
CA GLY A 64 -14.47 13.19 6.90
C GLY A 64 -13.09 13.21 7.52
N GLY A 65 -12.63 14.37 7.98
CA GLY A 65 -11.26 14.58 8.44
C GLY A 65 -10.25 14.66 7.29
N LYS A 66 -8.96 14.47 7.59
CA LYS A 66 -7.87 14.61 6.61
C LYS A 66 -6.78 13.57 6.84
N VAL A 67 -6.10 13.20 5.77
CA VAL A 67 -4.88 12.37 5.80
C VAL A 67 -3.83 13.01 4.91
N TYR A 68 -2.65 13.23 5.47
CA TYR A 68 -1.48 13.71 4.76
C TYR A 68 -0.40 12.64 4.73
N VAL A 69 0.25 12.50 3.58
CA VAL A 69 1.41 11.62 3.40
C VAL A 69 2.56 12.47 2.87
N ASN A 70 3.62 12.59 3.66
CA ASN A 70 4.75 13.49 3.37
C ASN A 70 4.29 14.94 3.04
N GLY A 71 3.28 15.43 3.78
CA GLY A 71 2.67 16.74 3.58
C GLY A 71 1.67 16.85 2.42
N LEU A 72 1.46 15.79 1.63
CA LEU A 72 0.51 15.76 0.50
C LEU A 72 -0.87 15.31 0.99
N ASP A 73 -1.92 16.11 0.71
CA ASP A 73 -3.30 15.78 1.09
C ASP A 73 -3.86 14.68 0.16
N THR A 74 -4.32 13.57 0.75
CA THR A 74 -4.88 12.42 0.02
C THR A 74 -6.17 12.73 -0.73
N LEU A 75 -6.87 13.82 -0.41
CA LEU A 75 -8.08 14.27 -1.13
C LEU A 75 -7.75 14.97 -2.45
N GLN A 76 -6.52 15.41 -2.66
CA GLN A 76 -6.09 16.07 -3.89
C GLN A 76 -5.66 15.03 -4.92
N GLN A 77 -6.45 14.89 -5.99
CA GLN A 77 -6.24 13.86 -7.03
C GLN A 77 -4.87 13.96 -7.71
N GLU A 78 -4.33 15.16 -7.84
CA GLU A 78 -3.03 15.43 -8.43
C GLU A 78 -1.87 14.78 -7.66
N PHE A 79 -2.02 14.57 -6.35
CA PHE A 79 -0.98 13.97 -5.51
C PHE A 79 -1.10 12.45 -5.32
N LEU A 80 -2.17 11.82 -5.83
CA LEU A 80 -2.40 10.38 -5.59
C LEU A 80 -1.25 9.49 -6.07
N TRP A 81 -0.63 9.83 -7.21
CA TRP A 81 0.51 9.09 -7.74
C TRP A 81 1.75 9.24 -6.87
N ASP A 82 2.06 10.45 -6.41
CA ASP A 82 3.19 10.73 -5.55
C ASP A 82 3.02 10.03 -4.19
N ILE A 83 1.81 10.10 -3.61
CA ILE A 83 1.47 9.42 -2.36
C ILE A 83 1.69 7.91 -2.47
N ARG A 84 1.21 7.26 -3.54
CA ARG A 84 1.37 5.83 -3.75
C ARG A 84 2.81 5.39 -4.02
N GLN A 85 3.66 6.28 -4.52
CA GLN A 85 5.09 6.05 -4.65
C GLN A 85 5.81 6.15 -3.29
N ILE A 86 5.32 6.98 -2.37
CA ILE A 86 5.88 7.16 -1.03
C ILE A 86 5.42 6.06 -0.08
N ALA A 87 4.13 5.73 -0.10
CA ALA A 87 3.49 4.80 0.82
C ALA A 87 3.07 3.50 0.12
N GLY A 88 3.98 2.53 0.05
CA GLY A 88 3.67 1.17 -0.42
C GLY A 88 2.75 0.43 0.54
N MET A 89 1.94 -0.50 0.01
CA MET A 89 1.05 -1.34 0.82
C MET A 89 1.23 -2.82 0.47
N VAL A 90 1.35 -3.65 1.51
CA VAL A 90 1.31 -5.12 1.39
C VAL A 90 -0.04 -5.60 1.90
N PHE A 91 -0.77 -6.37 1.08
CA PHE A 91 -2.09 -6.89 1.44
C PHE A 91 -1.97 -8.24 2.17
N GLN A 92 -3.03 -8.60 2.90
CA GLN A 92 -3.08 -9.82 3.69
C GLN A 92 -2.98 -11.10 2.84
N ASN A 93 -3.56 -11.10 1.63
CA ASN A 93 -3.52 -12.24 0.72
C ASN A 93 -2.60 -11.93 -0.47
N PRO A 94 -1.45 -12.60 -0.59
CA PRO A 94 -0.50 -12.37 -1.68
C PRO A 94 -1.08 -12.75 -3.06
N ASP A 95 -1.95 -13.76 -3.15
CA ASP A 95 -2.55 -14.18 -4.42
C ASP A 95 -3.42 -13.09 -5.06
N ASN A 96 -3.95 -12.15 -4.26
CA ASN A 96 -4.74 -11.03 -4.77
C ASN A 96 -3.87 -9.85 -5.28
N GLN A 97 -2.57 -9.90 -5.05
CA GLN A 97 -1.62 -8.86 -5.48
C GLN A 97 -0.91 -9.20 -6.78
N ILE A 98 -0.67 -10.49 -7.00
CA ILE A 98 0.09 -10.98 -8.14
C ILE A 98 -0.81 -10.92 -9.38
N VAL A 99 -0.38 -10.17 -10.39
CA VAL A 99 -1.13 -9.93 -11.63
C VAL A 99 -0.46 -10.55 -12.86
N ALA A 100 0.86 -10.80 -12.81
CA ALA A 100 1.61 -11.34 -13.93
C ALA A 100 1.79 -12.86 -13.86
N THR A 101 2.15 -13.46 -14.98
CA THR A 101 2.37 -14.91 -15.12
C THR A 101 3.79 -15.34 -14.75
N ILE A 102 4.72 -14.40 -14.65
CA ILE A 102 6.13 -14.60 -14.30
C ILE A 102 6.52 -13.59 -13.24
N VAL A 103 7.34 -14.02 -12.26
CA VAL A 103 7.75 -13.19 -11.11
C VAL A 103 8.41 -11.87 -11.54
N GLU A 104 9.35 -11.89 -12.49
CA GLU A 104 10.03 -10.66 -12.92
C GLU A 104 9.09 -9.66 -13.62
N GLU A 105 8.04 -10.14 -14.28
CA GLU A 105 7.02 -9.29 -14.90
C GLU A 105 6.11 -8.66 -13.84
N ASP A 106 5.78 -9.42 -12.79
CA ASP A 106 4.99 -8.91 -11.68
C ASP A 106 5.70 -7.76 -10.95
N VAL A 107 6.99 -7.95 -10.66
CA VAL A 107 7.83 -6.90 -10.06
C VAL A 107 8.06 -5.72 -11.01
N ALA A 108 8.02 -5.93 -12.33
CA ALA A 108 8.11 -4.87 -13.34
C ALA A 108 6.87 -3.98 -13.39
N PHE A 109 5.70 -4.53 -13.06
CA PHE A 109 4.40 -3.87 -13.22
C PHE A 109 4.32 -2.47 -12.58
N GLY A 110 4.83 -2.32 -11.36
CA GLY A 110 4.87 -1.02 -10.66
C GLY A 110 5.71 0.03 -11.42
N PRO A 111 7.00 -0.23 -11.66
CA PRO A 111 7.87 0.67 -12.40
C PRO A 111 7.41 0.98 -13.84
N GLU A 112 6.80 0.01 -14.53
CA GLU A 112 6.23 0.22 -15.88
C GLU A 112 5.08 1.22 -15.84
N ASN A 113 4.16 1.08 -14.89
CA ASN A 113 3.06 2.04 -14.70
C ASN A 113 3.54 3.45 -14.34
N LEU A 114 4.73 3.57 -13.76
CA LEU A 114 5.36 4.85 -13.47
C LEU A 114 6.15 5.42 -14.65
N GLY A 115 6.16 4.75 -15.82
CA GLY A 115 6.88 5.20 -17.02
C GLY A 115 8.39 5.14 -16.87
N ILE A 116 8.93 4.31 -15.98
CA ILE A 116 10.38 4.16 -15.79
C ILE A 116 11.02 3.54 -17.06
N PRO A 117 12.17 4.02 -17.51
CA PRO A 117 12.83 3.47 -18.70
C PRO A 117 13.18 1.98 -18.54
N PRO A 118 13.02 1.13 -19.59
CA PRO A 118 13.22 -0.33 -19.48
C PRO A 118 14.57 -0.77 -18.95
N LYS A 119 15.63 -0.02 -19.23
CA LYS A 119 16.98 -0.31 -18.71
C LYS A 119 17.03 -0.17 -17.18
N GLU A 120 16.37 0.85 -16.66
CA GLU A 120 16.30 1.11 -15.22
C GLU A 120 15.37 0.11 -14.51
N ILE A 121 14.26 -0.27 -15.14
CA ILE A 121 13.35 -1.30 -14.61
C ILE A 121 14.11 -2.59 -14.34
N ARG A 122 14.93 -3.08 -15.26
CA ARG A 122 15.73 -4.29 -15.08
C ARG A 122 16.65 -4.22 -13.85
N VAL A 123 17.30 -3.08 -13.64
CA VAL A 123 18.16 -2.86 -12.47
C VAL A 123 17.34 -2.86 -11.17
N ARG A 124 16.17 -2.23 -11.18
CA ARG A 124 15.26 -2.20 -10.02
C ARG A 124 14.74 -3.59 -9.67
N ILE A 125 14.29 -4.38 -10.66
CA ILE A 125 13.83 -5.76 -10.48
C ILE A 125 14.94 -6.62 -9.85
N GLU A 126 16.15 -6.60 -10.41
CA GLU A 126 17.26 -7.36 -9.88
C GLU A 126 17.58 -6.99 -8.43
N LYS A 127 17.66 -5.69 -8.14
CA LYS A 127 17.91 -5.18 -6.79
C LYS A 127 16.82 -5.61 -5.81
N ALA A 128 15.54 -5.46 -6.18
CA ALA A 128 14.41 -5.83 -5.33
C ALA A 128 14.38 -7.34 -5.04
N LEU A 129 14.46 -8.17 -6.09
CA LEU A 129 14.41 -9.62 -5.93
C LEU A 129 15.62 -10.20 -5.17
N ARG A 130 16.81 -9.61 -5.34
CA ARG A 130 17.98 -9.99 -4.53
C ARG A 130 17.82 -9.62 -3.06
N ALA A 131 17.27 -8.45 -2.76
CA ALA A 131 17.05 -7.98 -1.39
C ALA A 131 16.14 -8.92 -0.59
N VAL A 132 15.17 -9.57 -1.25
CA VAL A 132 14.24 -10.52 -0.62
C VAL A 132 14.61 -12.01 -0.87
N GLY A 133 15.76 -12.29 -1.49
CA GLY A 133 16.23 -13.65 -1.78
C GLY A 133 15.38 -14.39 -2.81
N MET A 134 14.77 -13.68 -3.76
CA MET A 134 13.88 -14.25 -4.77
C MET A 134 14.44 -14.23 -6.20
N TRP A 135 15.67 -13.77 -6.41
CA TRP A 135 16.26 -13.62 -7.75
C TRP A 135 16.27 -14.90 -8.58
N GLU A 136 16.57 -16.05 -7.96
CA GLU A 136 16.60 -17.35 -8.66
C GLU A 136 15.21 -17.82 -9.11
N TYR A 137 14.17 -17.23 -8.56
CA TYR A 137 12.78 -17.53 -8.90
C TYR A 137 12.18 -16.56 -9.94
N ARG A 138 12.93 -15.58 -10.42
CA ARG A 138 12.44 -14.48 -11.27
C ARG A 138 11.69 -14.93 -12.54
N LYS A 139 12.08 -16.09 -13.10
CA LYS A 139 11.47 -16.68 -14.30
C LYS A 139 10.40 -17.74 -14.00
N LYS A 140 10.10 -17.97 -12.74
CA LYS A 140 9.06 -18.92 -12.35
C LYS A 140 7.68 -18.27 -12.39
N ALA A 141 6.68 -19.11 -12.65
CA ALA A 141 5.31 -18.70 -12.51
C ALA A 141 4.94 -18.58 -11.00
N PRO A 142 4.23 -17.53 -10.57
CA PRO A 142 3.89 -17.32 -9.16
C PRO A 142 3.13 -18.48 -8.51
N HIS A 143 2.31 -19.21 -9.25
CA HIS A 143 1.57 -20.35 -8.70
C HIS A 143 2.48 -21.52 -8.29
N LEU A 144 3.73 -21.55 -8.75
CA LEU A 144 4.74 -22.56 -8.36
C LEU A 144 5.50 -22.18 -7.08
N LEU A 145 5.20 -21.00 -6.50
CA LEU A 145 5.84 -20.51 -5.29
C LEU A 145 5.04 -20.91 -4.05
N SER A 146 5.76 -21.14 -2.94
CA SER A 146 5.10 -21.28 -1.63
C SER A 146 4.47 -19.95 -1.19
N GLY A 147 3.51 -20.00 -0.24
CA GLY A 147 2.87 -18.78 0.29
C GLY A 147 3.86 -17.75 0.82
N GLY A 148 4.89 -18.19 1.57
CA GLY A 148 5.94 -17.30 2.06
C GLY A 148 6.87 -16.76 0.96
N GLN A 149 7.02 -17.46 -0.18
CA GLN A 149 7.73 -16.94 -1.35
C GLN A 149 6.89 -15.90 -2.08
N LYS A 150 5.57 -16.13 -2.22
CA LYS A 150 4.64 -15.16 -2.82
C LYS A 150 4.54 -13.86 -2.05
N GLN A 151 4.66 -13.90 -0.71
CA GLN A 151 4.69 -12.69 0.13
C GLN A 151 5.96 -11.86 -0.02
N ARG A 152 7.01 -12.41 -0.62
CA ARG A 152 8.30 -11.74 -0.81
C ARG A 152 8.47 -11.12 -2.18
N ILE A 153 7.58 -11.40 -3.08
CA ILE A 153 7.53 -10.78 -4.42
C ILE A 153 6.41 -9.75 -4.48
#